data_98e9724af89564777b0cb2ecdcceff26
#
_entry.id   98e9724af89564777b0cb2ecdcceff26
#
_cell.length_a   1.000
_cell.length_b   1.000
_cell.length_c   1.000
_cell.angle_alpha   90.00
_cell.angle_beta   90.00
_cell.angle_gamma   90.00
#
_symmetry.space_group_name_H-M   'P 1'
#
loop_
_entity.id
_entity.type
_entity.pdbx_description
1 polymer ?
#
loop_
_entity_poly.entity_id
_entity_poly.type
_entity_poly.pdbx_seq_one_letter_code
_entity_poly.pdbx_strand_id
1 'polypeptide(L)'
;MKAMIRWVAVCCLAGFASAASAERLEVFRWQANSSSPEGLVQGMMAAAKIHEKYGATVGVFRMDVGSAGYPTFDYVLRWDSGEAWAKTKETNSNEEWQAFWAQASQSPTGTLLWSMEALNWDDGVSAADFAEDGPYRVYVWQPGAGKAAAVYAAFTQAAKMHTAMGAKVNIYQEGVGGNGKVHYV
;
A
#
# COMPACT_ATOMS: atom_id res chain seq x y z
N MET A 1 -0.92 -38.48 -21.36
CA MET A 1 -1.81 -37.66 -20.53
C MET A 1 -1.33 -37.44 -19.08
N LYS A 2 -0.80 -38.44 -18.36
CA LYS A 2 -0.37 -38.28 -16.94
C LYS A 2 0.83 -37.33 -16.73
N ALA A 3 1.75 -37.18 -17.70
CA ALA A 3 2.91 -36.29 -17.60
C ALA A 3 2.54 -34.82 -17.76
N MET A 4 1.59 -34.48 -18.62
CA MET A 4 1.14 -33.11 -18.88
C MET A 4 0.45 -32.47 -17.68
N ILE A 5 -0.31 -33.25 -16.90
CA ILE A 5 -0.99 -32.78 -15.69
C ILE A 5 0.00 -32.41 -14.58
N ARG A 6 1.14 -33.12 -14.49
CA ARG A 6 2.18 -32.79 -13.48
C ARG A 6 2.89 -31.46 -13.76
N TRP A 7 3.11 -31.10 -15.02
CA TRP A 7 3.75 -29.82 -15.37
C TRP A 7 2.83 -28.61 -15.13
N VAL A 8 1.53 -28.75 -15.41
CA VAL A 8 0.57 -27.68 -15.14
C VAL A 8 0.45 -27.41 -13.63
N ALA A 9 0.46 -28.45 -12.78
CA ALA A 9 0.41 -28.30 -11.33
C ALA A 9 1.68 -27.61 -10.76
N VAL A 10 2.87 -27.90 -11.32
CA VAL A 10 4.12 -27.26 -10.87
C VAL A 10 4.17 -25.78 -11.27
N CYS A 11 3.69 -25.42 -12.48
CA CYS A 11 3.62 -24.01 -12.88
C CYS A 11 2.62 -23.19 -12.05
N CYS A 12 1.49 -23.77 -11.66
CA CYS A 12 0.54 -23.10 -10.77
C CYS A 12 1.11 -22.89 -9.36
N LEU A 13 1.84 -23.86 -8.81
CA LEU A 13 2.45 -23.74 -7.48
C LEU A 13 3.58 -22.72 -7.45
N ALA A 14 4.38 -22.60 -8.51
CA ALA A 14 5.43 -21.58 -8.58
C ALA A 14 4.85 -20.15 -8.68
N GLY A 15 3.71 -19.97 -9.35
CA GLY A 15 3.02 -18.68 -9.41
C GLY A 15 2.45 -18.23 -8.07
N PHE A 16 1.98 -19.16 -7.23
CA PHE A 16 1.48 -18.84 -5.90
C PHE A 16 2.60 -18.52 -4.89
N ALA A 17 3.76 -19.14 -5.02
CA ALA A 17 4.91 -18.86 -4.14
C ALA A 17 5.45 -17.44 -4.34
N SER A 18 5.49 -16.93 -5.58
CA SER A 18 5.94 -15.56 -5.84
C SER A 18 4.95 -14.50 -5.34
N ALA A 19 3.63 -14.77 -5.41
CA ALA A 19 2.62 -13.85 -4.87
C ALA A 19 2.62 -13.79 -3.33
N ALA A 20 3.05 -14.86 -2.65
CA ALA A 20 3.14 -14.89 -1.19
C ALA A 20 4.35 -14.10 -0.65
N SER A 21 5.40 -13.93 -1.45
CA SER A 21 6.62 -13.20 -1.09
C SER A 21 6.61 -11.73 -1.53
N ALA A 22 5.63 -11.31 -2.33
CA ALA A 22 5.56 -9.92 -2.78
C ALA A 22 5.14 -8.97 -1.63
N GLU A 23 5.79 -7.82 -1.56
CA GLU A 23 5.41 -6.74 -0.65
C GLU A 23 3.93 -6.38 -0.86
N ARG A 24 3.22 -6.19 0.23
CA ARG A 24 1.83 -5.74 0.26
C ARG A 24 1.76 -4.29 0.67
N LEU A 25 0.89 -3.55 0.00
CA LEU A 25 0.59 -2.16 0.29
C LEU A 25 -0.90 -2.00 0.53
N GLU A 26 -1.26 -1.25 1.57
CA GLU A 26 -2.61 -0.71 1.75
C GLU A 26 -2.52 0.81 1.87
N VAL A 27 -3.41 1.50 1.20
CA VAL A 27 -3.53 2.95 1.28
C VAL A 27 -4.94 3.31 1.70
N PHE A 28 -5.04 4.18 2.69
CA PHE A 28 -6.29 4.76 3.17
C PHE A 28 -6.19 6.28 3.03
N ARG A 29 -6.95 6.86 2.12
CA ARG A 29 -7.00 8.31 1.94
C ARG A 29 -8.08 8.93 2.79
N TRP A 30 -7.65 9.82 3.68
CA TRP A 30 -8.51 10.53 4.61
C TRP A 30 -8.47 12.02 4.35
N GLN A 31 -9.62 12.68 4.48
CA GLN A 31 -9.72 14.13 4.51
C GLN A 31 -10.07 14.57 5.92
N ALA A 32 -9.39 15.59 6.42
CA ALA A 32 -9.74 16.20 7.69
C ALA A 32 -11.14 16.82 7.63
N ASN A 33 -11.88 16.80 8.73
CA ASN A 33 -13.20 17.39 8.82
C ASN A 33 -13.16 18.92 9.04
N SER A 34 -11.97 19.49 9.17
CA SER A 34 -11.74 20.93 9.37
C SER A 34 -10.44 21.38 8.72
N SER A 35 -10.20 22.69 8.71
CA SER A 35 -8.92 23.28 8.28
C SER A 35 -7.74 22.94 9.20
N SER A 36 -8.02 22.53 10.44
CA SER A 36 -7.03 22.07 11.43
C SER A 36 -6.98 20.54 11.45
N PRO A 37 -5.95 19.92 10.86
CA PRO A 37 -5.87 18.47 10.71
C PRO A 37 -5.28 17.74 11.92
N GLU A 38 -4.90 18.45 12.99
CA GLU A 38 -4.11 17.90 14.09
C GLU A 38 -4.79 16.69 14.74
N GLY A 39 -6.11 16.72 14.93
CA GLY A 39 -6.86 15.61 15.49
C GLY A 39 -6.81 14.36 14.60
N LEU A 40 -6.92 14.54 13.28
CA LEU A 40 -6.79 13.44 12.32
C LEU A 40 -5.38 12.84 12.35
N VAL A 41 -4.36 13.70 12.32
CA VAL A 41 -2.95 13.26 12.36
C VAL A 41 -2.65 12.52 13.66
N GLN A 42 -3.11 13.02 14.80
CA GLN A 42 -2.96 12.33 16.08
C GLN A 42 -3.63 10.95 16.09
N GLY A 43 -4.84 10.85 15.55
CA GLY A 43 -5.51 9.57 15.37
C GLY A 43 -4.73 8.60 14.47
N MET A 44 -4.20 9.08 13.35
CA MET A 44 -3.36 8.28 12.46
C MET A 44 -2.09 7.81 13.16
N MET A 45 -1.41 8.67 13.91
CA MET A 45 -0.20 8.30 14.65
C MET A 45 -0.49 7.31 15.79
N ALA A 46 -1.65 7.38 16.40
CA ALA A 46 -2.09 6.38 17.39
C ALA A 46 -2.37 5.02 16.73
N ALA A 47 -3.05 5.01 15.57
CA ALA A 47 -3.26 3.79 14.78
C ALA A 47 -1.93 3.21 14.27
N ALA A 48 -0.99 4.06 13.85
CA ALA A 48 0.33 3.64 13.37
C ALA A 48 1.07 2.79 14.41
N LYS A 49 1.10 3.22 15.66
CA LYS A 49 1.73 2.46 16.75
C LYS A 49 1.14 1.05 16.92
N ILE A 50 -0.17 0.91 16.70
CA ILE A 50 -0.81 -0.41 16.76
C ILE A 50 -0.40 -1.26 15.55
N HIS A 51 -0.45 -0.70 14.33
CA HIS A 51 -0.04 -1.43 13.13
C HIS A 51 1.43 -1.84 13.16
N GLU A 52 2.33 -0.95 13.58
CA GLU A 52 3.77 -1.23 13.72
C GLU A 52 4.04 -2.34 14.75
N LYS A 53 3.34 -2.33 15.87
CA LYS A 53 3.41 -3.39 16.89
C LYS A 53 3.07 -4.77 16.29
N TYR A 54 2.20 -4.81 15.28
CA TYR A 54 1.78 -6.03 14.60
C TYR A 54 2.48 -6.26 13.26
N GLY A 55 3.56 -5.53 12.98
CA GLY A 55 4.50 -5.83 11.90
C GLY A 55 4.27 -5.08 10.59
N ALA A 56 3.44 -4.05 10.57
CA ALA A 56 3.36 -3.15 9.42
C ALA A 56 4.45 -2.07 9.49
N THR A 57 4.95 -1.64 8.35
CA THR A 57 5.65 -0.37 8.21
C THR A 57 4.63 0.71 7.85
N VAL A 58 4.58 1.80 8.61
CA VAL A 58 3.54 2.82 8.47
C VAL A 58 4.12 4.14 7.98
N GLY A 59 3.42 4.78 7.03
CA GLY A 59 3.68 6.14 6.60
C GLY A 59 2.41 6.99 6.62
N VAL A 60 2.54 8.25 7.07
CA VAL A 60 1.45 9.23 7.01
C VAL A 60 1.92 10.40 6.16
N PHE A 61 1.28 10.59 5.02
CA PHE A 61 1.72 11.58 4.03
C PHE A 61 0.62 12.59 3.76
N ARG A 62 0.97 13.88 3.90
CA ARG A 62 0.09 14.95 3.50
C ARG A 62 0.12 15.12 1.99
N MET A 63 -1.04 15.25 1.38
CA MET A 63 -1.16 15.58 -0.03
C MET A 63 -1.06 17.09 -0.23
N ASP A 64 0.00 17.54 -0.88
CA ASP A 64 0.17 18.95 -1.24
C ASP A 64 -0.41 19.26 -2.62
N VAL A 65 -0.51 18.25 -3.49
CA VAL A 65 -1.06 18.37 -4.84
C VAL A 65 -2.17 17.36 -5.05
N GLY A 66 -3.28 17.78 -5.62
CA GLY A 66 -4.42 16.91 -5.93
C GLY A 66 -5.44 16.78 -4.79
N SER A 67 -5.25 17.48 -3.68
CA SER A 67 -6.28 17.62 -2.65
C SER A 67 -7.23 18.79 -2.98
N ALA A 68 -8.52 18.62 -2.69
CA ALA A 68 -9.52 19.68 -2.78
C ALA A 68 -10.24 19.83 -1.44
N GLY A 69 -10.42 21.06 -0.99
CA GLY A 69 -11.09 21.37 0.27
C GLY A 69 -10.15 21.30 1.47
N TYR A 70 -10.51 20.51 2.48
CA TYR A 70 -9.71 20.35 3.70
C TYR A 70 -8.45 19.49 3.49
N PRO A 71 -7.43 19.60 4.38
CA PRO A 71 -6.21 18.81 4.27
C PRO A 71 -6.49 17.31 4.12
N THR A 72 -5.79 16.70 3.18
CA THR A 72 -5.95 15.28 2.84
C THR A 72 -4.64 14.55 3.11
N PHE A 73 -4.76 13.32 3.63
CA PHE A 73 -3.63 12.48 4.00
C PHE A 73 -3.79 11.08 3.44
N ASP A 74 -2.69 10.49 3.00
CA ASP A 74 -2.58 9.07 2.74
C ASP A 74 -1.95 8.39 3.96
N TYR A 75 -2.68 7.47 4.56
CA TYR A 75 -2.21 6.55 5.58
C TYR A 75 -1.83 5.25 4.87
N VAL A 76 -0.55 4.93 4.88
CA VAL A 76 0.03 3.87 4.08
C VAL A 76 0.59 2.79 4.98
N LEU A 77 0.19 1.55 4.72
CA LEU A 77 0.68 0.36 5.39
C LEU A 77 1.44 -0.51 4.40
N ARG A 78 2.60 -1.03 4.80
CA ARG A 78 3.43 -1.91 3.99
C ARG A 78 3.88 -3.13 4.79
N TRP A 79 3.98 -4.25 4.10
CA TRP A 79 4.50 -5.52 4.63
C TRP A 79 5.36 -6.19 3.58
N ASP A 80 6.52 -6.70 3.97
CA ASP A 80 7.46 -7.35 3.06
C ASP A 80 6.93 -8.67 2.45
N SER A 81 5.80 -9.17 2.93
CA SER A 81 5.17 -10.38 2.39
C SER A 81 3.67 -10.45 2.64
N GLY A 82 2.98 -11.27 1.84
CA GLY A 82 1.58 -11.59 2.06
C GLY A 82 1.32 -12.35 3.36
N GLU A 83 2.29 -13.11 3.86
CA GLU A 83 2.19 -13.80 5.16
C GLU A 83 2.22 -12.80 6.32
N ALA A 84 3.15 -11.84 6.31
CA ALA A 84 3.22 -10.78 7.31
C ALA A 84 1.94 -9.93 7.32
N TRP A 85 1.42 -9.59 6.14
CA TRP A 85 0.15 -8.91 5.99
C TRP A 85 -1.01 -9.71 6.61
N ALA A 86 -1.15 -11.00 6.25
CA ALA A 86 -2.23 -11.85 6.76
C ALA A 86 -2.19 -11.95 8.29
N LYS A 87 -0.99 -12.16 8.87
CA LYS A 87 -0.80 -12.21 10.32
C LYS A 87 -1.23 -10.91 11.02
N THR A 88 -0.94 -9.75 10.42
CA THR A 88 -1.42 -8.47 10.96
C THR A 88 -2.95 -8.39 10.92
N LYS A 89 -3.59 -8.88 9.86
CA LYS A 89 -5.06 -8.86 9.74
C LYS A 89 -5.78 -9.71 10.81
N GLU A 90 -5.15 -10.78 11.30
CA GLU A 90 -5.70 -11.58 12.40
C GLU A 90 -5.85 -10.76 13.69
N THR A 91 -5.11 -9.67 13.85
CA THR A 91 -5.16 -8.81 15.04
C THR A 91 -6.23 -7.72 14.98
N ASN A 92 -6.86 -7.47 13.83
CA ASN A 92 -7.78 -6.35 13.60
C ASN A 92 -9.04 -6.35 14.50
N SER A 93 -9.34 -7.47 15.15
CA SER A 93 -10.48 -7.61 16.07
C SER A 93 -10.06 -7.71 17.53
N ASN A 94 -8.78 -7.49 17.87
CA ASN A 94 -8.30 -7.56 19.24
C ASN A 94 -8.80 -6.38 20.11
N GLU A 95 -8.64 -6.49 21.44
CA GLU A 95 -9.12 -5.50 22.40
C GLU A 95 -8.50 -4.11 22.18
N GLU A 96 -7.24 -4.03 21.73
CA GLU A 96 -6.53 -2.78 21.48
C GLU A 96 -7.18 -1.99 20.34
N TRP A 97 -7.53 -2.68 19.23
CA TRP A 97 -8.27 -2.08 18.12
C TRP A 97 -9.70 -1.69 18.51
N GLN A 98 -10.38 -2.53 19.32
CA GLN A 98 -11.71 -2.20 19.80
C GLN A 98 -11.68 -0.93 20.66
N ALA A 99 -10.72 -0.78 21.57
CA ALA A 99 -10.55 0.41 22.39
C ALA A 99 -10.23 1.65 21.53
N PHE A 100 -9.33 1.52 20.56
CA PHE A 100 -9.00 2.59 19.62
C PHE A 100 -10.23 3.08 18.86
N TRP A 101 -11.01 2.19 18.27
CA TRP A 101 -12.20 2.55 17.49
C TRP A 101 -13.33 3.11 18.38
N ALA A 102 -13.48 2.58 19.59
CA ALA A 102 -14.43 3.12 20.56
C ALA A 102 -14.12 4.58 20.91
N GLN A 103 -12.85 4.93 21.05
CA GLN A 103 -12.43 6.31 21.28
C GLN A 103 -12.56 7.19 20.02
N ALA A 104 -12.06 6.71 18.87
CA ALA A 104 -12.08 7.49 17.63
C ALA A 104 -13.49 7.82 17.15
N SER A 105 -14.46 6.94 17.39
CA SER A 105 -15.86 7.14 17.00
C SER A 105 -16.58 8.22 17.81
N GLN A 106 -16.10 8.57 18.99
CA GLN A 106 -16.73 9.61 19.84
C GLN A 106 -16.51 11.03 19.29
N SER A 107 -15.41 11.25 18.56
CA SER A 107 -15.08 12.55 17.97
C SER A 107 -14.37 12.35 16.62
N PRO A 108 -15.13 12.08 15.55
CA PRO A 108 -14.55 11.84 14.23
C PRO A 108 -13.82 13.09 13.71
N THR A 109 -12.54 12.98 13.44
CA THR A 109 -11.68 14.08 12.98
C THR A 109 -11.42 14.07 11.47
N GLY A 110 -11.82 13.00 10.79
CA GLY A 110 -11.64 12.84 9.35
C GLY A 110 -12.68 11.92 8.71
N THR A 111 -12.74 12.00 7.39
CA THR A 111 -13.58 11.18 6.54
C THR A 111 -12.70 10.33 5.62
N LEU A 112 -12.92 9.03 5.61
CA LEU A 112 -12.26 8.12 4.67
C LEU A 112 -12.85 8.36 3.27
N LEU A 113 -12.00 8.75 2.33
CA LEU A 113 -12.41 9.00 0.94
C LEU A 113 -12.37 7.72 0.10
N TRP A 114 -11.30 6.93 0.24
CA TRP A 114 -11.14 5.62 -0.41
C TRP A 114 -10.02 4.83 0.25
N SER A 115 -10.00 3.54 -0.05
CA SER A 115 -8.91 2.64 0.30
C SER A 115 -8.64 1.64 -0.83
N MET A 116 -7.42 1.16 -0.90
CA MET A 116 -7.03 0.10 -1.82
C MET A 116 -5.96 -0.79 -1.23
N GLU A 117 -5.86 -2.00 -1.76
CA GLU A 117 -4.71 -2.88 -1.63
C GLU A 117 -3.92 -2.91 -2.93
N ALA A 118 -2.61 -3.06 -2.85
CA ALA A 118 -1.77 -3.26 -4.01
C ALA A 118 -0.65 -4.26 -3.72
N LEU A 119 -0.16 -4.87 -4.78
CA LEU A 119 0.99 -5.77 -4.79
C LEU A 119 2.17 -5.06 -5.40
N ASN A 120 3.33 -5.17 -4.76
CA ASN A 120 4.58 -4.77 -5.38
C ASN A 120 4.96 -5.77 -6.48
N TRP A 121 5.28 -5.26 -7.66
CA TRP A 121 5.77 -6.07 -8.77
C TRP A 121 7.30 -6.12 -8.85
N ASP A 122 7.97 -5.25 -8.11
CA ASP A 122 9.42 -5.15 -8.09
C ASP A 122 9.92 -5.48 -6.68
N ASP A 123 10.62 -6.59 -6.52
CA ASP A 123 11.17 -7.03 -5.23
C ASP A 123 12.42 -6.24 -4.81
N GLY A 124 12.74 -5.15 -5.52
CA GLY A 124 14.01 -4.42 -5.36
C GLY A 124 14.10 -3.51 -4.14
N VAL A 125 12.98 -3.13 -3.52
CA VAL A 125 12.92 -2.17 -2.39
C VAL A 125 11.99 -2.72 -1.34
N SER A 126 12.46 -2.82 -0.10
CA SER A 126 11.69 -3.33 1.03
C SER A 126 10.72 -2.28 1.60
N ALA A 127 9.74 -2.72 2.41
CA ALA A 127 8.86 -1.82 3.14
C ALA A 127 9.65 -0.83 4.01
N ALA A 128 10.74 -1.28 4.64
CA ALA A 128 11.60 -0.46 5.48
C ALA A 128 12.32 0.66 4.71
N ASP A 129 12.60 0.48 3.42
CA ASP A 129 13.23 1.52 2.60
C ASP A 129 12.36 2.77 2.41
N PHE A 130 11.05 2.64 2.62
CA PHE A 130 10.10 3.73 2.57
C PHE A 130 9.70 4.26 3.97
N ALA A 131 10.33 3.79 5.02
CA ALA A 131 10.08 4.27 6.39
C ALA A 131 10.77 5.61 6.69
N GLU A 132 11.72 6.04 5.86
CA GLU A 132 12.41 7.32 6.03
C GLU A 132 11.50 8.48 5.67
N ASP A 133 11.54 9.55 6.48
CA ASP A 133 10.81 10.78 6.20
C ASP A 133 11.34 11.44 4.91
N GLY A 134 10.43 11.79 4.02
CA GLY A 134 10.79 12.48 2.80
C GLY A 134 9.60 12.66 1.85
N PRO A 135 9.72 13.57 0.88
CA PRO A 135 8.71 13.70 -0.15
C PRO A 135 8.79 12.52 -1.11
N TYR A 136 7.66 11.98 -1.47
CA TYR A 136 7.59 11.05 -2.58
C TYR A 136 6.49 11.42 -3.56
N ARG A 137 6.55 10.88 -4.76
CA ARG A 137 5.57 11.10 -5.81
C ARG A 137 4.96 9.78 -6.23
N VAL A 138 3.65 9.79 -6.43
CA VAL A 138 2.93 8.64 -6.95
C VAL A 138 2.36 9.03 -8.31
N TYR A 139 2.74 8.28 -9.34
CA TYR A 139 2.15 8.38 -10.66
C TYR A 139 1.23 7.18 -10.87
N VAL A 140 -0.03 7.46 -11.18
CA VAL A 140 -1.06 6.43 -11.32
C VAL A 140 -1.47 6.30 -12.78
N TRP A 141 -1.37 5.10 -13.33
CA TRP A 141 -1.69 4.81 -14.72
C TRP A 141 -2.77 3.76 -14.82
N GLN A 142 -3.76 4.01 -15.66
CA GLN A 142 -4.74 3.01 -16.06
C GLN A 142 -4.26 2.31 -17.32
N PRO A 143 -3.83 1.04 -17.26
CA PRO A 143 -3.49 0.28 -18.45
C PRO A 143 -4.73 0.12 -19.35
N GLY A 144 -4.56 0.28 -20.66
CA GLY A 144 -5.57 -0.15 -21.61
C GLY A 144 -5.76 -1.66 -21.59
N ALA A 145 -6.86 -2.17 -22.15
CA ALA A 145 -7.15 -3.59 -22.19
C ALA A 145 -5.98 -4.39 -22.79
N GLY A 146 -5.49 -5.38 -22.04
CA GLY A 146 -4.36 -6.23 -22.42
C GLY A 146 -2.99 -5.52 -22.41
N LYS A 147 -2.87 -4.30 -21.89
CA LYS A 147 -1.63 -3.51 -21.91
C LYS A 147 -0.90 -3.45 -20.57
N ALA A 148 -1.36 -4.12 -19.53
CA ALA A 148 -0.73 -4.10 -18.21
C ALA A 148 0.77 -4.49 -18.27
N ALA A 149 1.11 -5.55 -18.99
CA ALA A 149 2.49 -5.98 -19.14
C ALA A 149 3.39 -4.94 -19.84
N ALA A 150 2.86 -4.22 -20.83
CA ALA A 150 3.58 -3.15 -21.50
C ALA A 150 3.83 -1.94 -20.60
N VAL A 151 2.85 -1.57 -19.76
CA VAL A 151 3.00 -0.50 -18.75
C VAL A 151 4.06 -0.91 -17.73
N TYR A 152 4.00 -2.15 -17.23
CA TYR A 152 4.99 -2.68 -16.31
C TYR A 152 6.42 -2.63 -16.90
N ALA A 153 6.61 -3.11 -18.12
CA ALA A 153 7.91 -3.08 -18.79
C ALA A 153 8.45 -1.64 -18.93
N ALA A 154 7.59 -0.68 -19.28
CA ALA A 154 7.96 0.73 -19.37
C ALA A 154 8.36 1.30 -18.00
N PHE A 155 7.61 0.97 -16.94
CA PHE A 155 7.92 1.43 -15.58
C PHE A 155 9.18 0.78 -15.03
N THR A 156 9.43 -0.51 -15.28
CA THR A 156 10.69 -1.17 -14.92
C THR A 156 11.89 -0.49 -15.60
N GLN A 157 11.74 -0.07 -16.85
CA GLN A 157 12.80 0.67 -17.53
C GLN A 157 13.01 2.07 -16.90
N ALA A 158 11.93 2.77 -16.60
CA ALA A 158 12.00 4.08 -15.93
C ALA A 158 12.60 3.96 -14.51
N ALA A 159 12.22 2.92 -13.76
CA ALA A 159 12.75 2.64 -12.43
C ALA A 159 14.27 2.48 -12.44
N LYS A 160 14.83 1.73 -13.38
CA LYS A 160 16.28 1.60 -13.54
C LYS A 160 16.99 2.94 -13.73
N MET A 161 16.39 3.83 -14.53
CA MET A 161 16.95 5.17 -14.76
C MET A 161 16.87 6.03 -13.48
N HIS A 162 15.74 6.05 -12.81
CA HIS A 162 15.58 6.84 -11.59
C HIS A 162 16.43 6.30 -10.43
N THR A 163 16.54 4.98 -10.29
CA THR A 163 17.43 4.36 -9.28
C THR A 163 18.89 4.71 -9.53
N ALA A 164 19.33 4.74 -10.79
CA ALA A 164 20.68 5.20 -11.13
C ALA A 164 20.93 6.68 -10.80
N MET A 165 19.86 7.48 -10.65
CA MET A 165 19.89 8.87 -10.19
C MET A 165 19.75 9.01 -8.66
N GLY A 166 19.71 7.90 -7.91
CA GLY A 166 19.60 7.88 -6.45
C GLY A 166 18.18 7.84 -5.89
N ALA A 167 17.15 7.66 -6.72
CA ALA A 167 15.78 7.51 -6.24
C ALA A 167 15.53 6.07 -5.75
N LYS A 168 14.68 5.93 -4.73
CA LYS A 168 14.04 4.66 -4.36
C LYS A 168 12.74 4.56 -5.15
N VAL A 169 12.51 3.45 -5.84
CA VAL A 169 11.36 3.29 -6.75
C VAL A 169 10.70 1.95 -6.54
N ASN A 170 9.37 1.95 -6.41
CA ASN A 170 8.54 0.75 -6.42
C ASN A 170 7.40 0.87 -7.43
N ILE A 171 6.95 -0.28 -7.94
CA ILE A 171 5.85 -0.40 -8.89
C ILE A 171 4.78 -1.28 -8.26
N TYR A 172 3.60 -0.72 -8.02
CA TYR A 172 2.48 -1.42 -7.42
C TYR A 172 1.33 -1.59 -8.40
N GLN A 173 0.70 -2.75 -8.38
CA GLN A 173 -0.57 -2.98 -9.07
C GLN A 173 -1.71 -3.04 -8.05
N GLU A 174 -2.76 -2.25 -8.30
CA GLU A 174 -3.97 -2.30 -7.51
C GLU A 174 -4.63 -3.67 -7.58
N GLY A 175 -5.04 -4.15 -6.40
CA GLY A 175 -5.83 -5.35 -6.19
C GLY A 175 -7.23 -5.03 -5.68
N VAL A 176 -7.57 -5.54 -4.50
CA VAL A 176 -8.89 -5.37 -3.87
C VAL A 176 -9.14 -3.90 -3.54
N GLY A 177 -10.31 -3.41 -3.87
CA GLY A 177 -10.71 -2.00 -3.70
C GLY A 177 -10.18 -1.06 -4.79
N GLY A 178 -9.26 -1.52 -5.65
CA GLY A 178 -8.71 -0.76 -6.76
C GLY A 178 -9.39 -1.06 -8.10
N ASN A 179 -8.91 -0.39 -9.14
CA ASN A 179 -9.40 -0.51 -10.52
C ASN A 179 -8.34 -1.16 -11.46
N GLY A 180 -7.38 -1.90 -10.92
CA GLY A 180 -6.30 -2.51 -11.70
C GLY A 180 -5.32 -1.51 -12.27
N LYS A 181 -5.21 -0.32 -11.68
CA LYS A 181 -4.21 0.68 -12.04
C LYS A 181 -2.82 0.24 -11.58
N VAL A 182 -1.81 0.85 -12.18
CA VAL A 182 -0.41 0.67 -11.80
C VAL A 182 0.10 1.97 -11.22
N HIS A 183 0.70 1.88 -10.04
CA HIS A 183 1.30 2.99 -9.33
C HIS A 183 2.81 2.90 -9.44
N TYR A 184 3.43 3.98 -9.87
CA TYR A 184 4.87 4.19 -9.85
C TYR A 184 5.19 5.18 -8.73
N VAL A 185 5.93 4.75 -7.72
CA VAL A 185 6.20 5.50 -6.48
C VAL A 185 7.67 5.78 -6.34
#